data_6d70c34db7c477c8e345fb46732f3c6b
#
_entry.id   6d70c34db7c477c8e345fb46732f3c6b
#
_cell.length_a   1.000
_cell.length_b   1.000
_cell.length_c   1.000
_cell.angle_alpha   90.00
_cell.angle_beta   90.00
_cell.angle_gamma   90.00
#
_symmetry.space_group_name_H-M   'P 1'
#
loop_
_entity.id
_entity.type
_entity.pdbx_description
1 polymer ?
#
loop_
_entity_poly.entity_id
_entity_poly.type
_entity_poly.pdbx_seq_one_letter_code
_entity_poly.pdbx_strand_id
1 'polypeptide(L)'
;MQAILFTAWQQLKQQQITCEQALDLLVDVEGNVRLDLLDRELSSRFWRMLGDRYALPPVMPLLLWQNCFYVGSPMALPDGIVQQLSAQLRTDIRVIAIAEKSYRQWSRLQSLDTKRLNASVHVNPLTGEQEQEDITEMAELYLSQVDNQIERIKALISSALRNRASDIHLAPAPDGLRVRFRIDGILRHVTTLPSEISRRVIVSLKVMCDMDIAESRRPQDGRISERYMTDQAEQGLDMRVSMIPCIAAHKGEAGEKAVLRLLRQQNTFSTVQDLGFSDRTREIYEGWLREPQGMIIFTGPTGSGKTSTLYTSLQTIATDAVNIVTVEDPVEYVLPGITQTQVHELAGMTFAAGLRAILRQDPDIIMVGEIRDSETAETAVRAALTGHLVLTTLHTNDAIGVIPRLKDIGPDPGLVSDALLGIVAQRLVRKVCTHCAEPYLPTLSDLKLLGLKREEANPHGWRKGKGCAHCFQSGYSGREAVIELLNIDDRVREIIYEGTVTQLRRYLHEIQYDSFLMAAIAKITQGLTTVEEVRRVLPHSAFARQQGEALPAQATRNSIAPKTFQTDLSCNQQHPIF
;
A
#
# COMPACT_ATOMS: atom_id res chain seq x y z
N MET A 1 -20.85 3.75 29.28
CA MET A 1 -20.57 5.19 29.16
C MET A 1 -19.41 5.50 30.09
N GLN A 2 -18.17 5.33 29.63
CA GLN A 2 -16.99 5.84 30.34
C GLN A 2 -16.73 7.24 29.80
N ALA A 3 -16.71 8.22 30.69
CA ALA A 3 -16.45 9.61 30.36
C ALA A 3 -15.08 9.72 29.68
N ILE A 4 -15.02 10.37 28.52
CA ILE A 4 -13.76 10.83 27.92
C ILE A 4 -13.14 11.75 28.97
N LEU A 5 -12.07 11.29 29.62
CA LEU A 5 -11.29 12.10 30.56
C LEU A 5 -10.58 13.19 29.76
N PHE A 6 -11.18 14.36 29.68
CA PHE A 6 -10.51 15.54 29.16
C PHE A 6 -9.30 15.87 30.03
N THR A 7 -8.17 16.23 29.39
CA THR A 7 -7.02 16.74 30.14
C THR A 7 -7.41 17.97 30.95
N ALA A 8 -6.70 18.26 32.03
CA ALA A 8 -6.98 19.42 32.86
C ALA A 8 -6.98 20.74 32.04
N TRP A 9 -6.10 20.84 31.04
CA TRP A 9 -6.02 21.99 30.15
C TRP A 9 -7.22 22.07 29.19
N GLN A 10 -7.73 20.94 28.68
CA GLN A 10 -8.94 20.92 27.84
C GLN A 10 -10.17 21.33 28.61
N GLN A 11 -10.33 20.85 29.84
CA GLN A 11 -11.44 21.24 30.72
C GLN A 11 -11.40 22.74 31.05
N LEU A 12 -10.22 23.29 31.30
CA LEU A 12 -9.98 24.70 31.53
C LEU A 12 -10.32 25.56 30.29
N LYS A 13 -9.89 25.14 29.10
CA LYS A 13 -10.24 25.82 27.83
C LYS A 13 -11.73 25.84 27.56
N GLN A 14 -12.46 24.81 27.98
CA GLN A 14 -13.91 24.71 27.83
C GLN A 14 -14.67 25.43 28.99
N GLN A 15 -13.96 26.13 29.88
CA GLN A 15 -14.49 26.84 31.04
C GLN A 15 -15.30 25.94 32.01
N GLN A 16 -15.00 24.66 32.02
CA GLN A 16 -15.63 23.67 32.93
C GLN A 16 -15.05 23.74 34.34
N ILE A 17 -13.80 24.16 34.45
CA ILE A 17 -13.06 24.31 35.73
C ILE A 17 -12.27 25.61 35.72
N THR A 18 -11.92 26.11 36.92
CA THR A 18 -11.01 27.26 37.09
C THR A 18 -9.57 26.85 36.97
N CYS A 19 -8.65 27.83 36.80
CA CYS A 19 -7.21 27.56 36.75
C CYS A 19 -6.68 26.91 38.05
N GLU A 20 -7.19 27.32 39.20
CA GLU A 20 -6.84 26.72 40.50
C GLU A 20 -7.32 25.27 40.57
N GLN A 21 -8.57 25.01 40.20
CA GLN A 21 -9.10 23.64 40.14
C GLN A 21 -8.33 22.75 39.15
N ALA A 22 -7.85 23.28 38.01
CA ALA A 22 -7.04 22.54 37.05
C ALA A 22 -5.67 22.17 37.64
N LEU A 23 -5.06 23.06 38.42
CA LEU A 23 -3.80 22.80 39.11
C LEU A 23 -3.96 21.78 40.23
N ASP A 24 -5.03 21.89 41.04
CA ASP A 24 -5.37 20.94 42.12
C ASP A 24 -5.66 19.52 41.57
N LEU A 25 -6.24 19.45 40.36
CA LEU A 25 -6.43 18.18 39.66
C LEU A 25 -5.11 17.57 39.15
N LEU A 26 -4.15 18.41 38.76
CA LEU A 26 -2.86 17.98 38.21
C LEU A 26 -1.84 17.65 39.27
N VAL A 27 -1.79 18.39 40.37
CA VAL A 27 -0.78 18.29 41.42
C VAL A 27 -1.46 18.16 42.78
N ASP A 28 -1.21 17.07 43.50
CA ASP A 28 -1.72 16.87 44.84
C ASP A 28 -0.93 17.65 45.91
N VAL A 29 -1.41 17.63 47.13
CA VAL A 29 -0.78 18.34 48.29
C VAL A 29 0.64 17.83 48.60
N GLU A 30 1.01 16.65 48.18
CA GLU A 30 2.37 16.05 48.31
C GLU A 30 3.26 16.36 47.11
N GLY A 31 2.76 17.09 46.10
CA GLY A 31 3.46 17.43 44.88
C GLY A 31 3.51 16.31 43.83
N ASN A 32 2.72 15.22 43.99
CA ASN A 32 2.65 14.20 42.96
C ASN A 32 1.83 14.70 41.80
N VAL A 33 2.32 14.49 40.59
CA VAL A 33 1.66 14.93 39.36
C VAL A 33 0.89 13.78 38.70
N ARG A 34 -0.38 14.02 38.39
CA ARG A 34 -1.22 13.11 37.64
C ARG A 34 -0.88 13.18 36.14
N LEU A 35 0.06 12.33 35.72
CA LEU A 35 0.59 12.30 34.35
C LEU A 35 -0.48 11.92 33.30
N ASP A 36 -1.54 11.25 33.73
CA ASP A 36 -2.72 10.87 32.90
C ASP A 36 -3.58 12.08 32.50
N LEU A 37 -3.53 13.17 33.27
CA LEU A 37 -4.28 14.40 33.03
C LEU A 37 -3.44 15.52 32.37
N LEU A 38 -2.13 15.30 32.16
CA LEU A 38 -1.26 16.24 31.46
C LEU A 38 -1.60 16.31 29.98
N ASP A 39 -1.62 17.53 29.45
CA ASP A 39 -1.84 17.74 28.03
C ASP A 39 -0.52 17.67 27.25
N ARG A 40 -0.44 16.76 26.30
CA ARG A 40 0.78 16.50 25.52
C ARG A 40 1.02 17.54 24.43
N GLU A 41 -0.04 18.10 23.87
CA GLU A 41 0.08 19.19 22.89
C GLU A 41 0.73 20.41 23.59
N LEU A 42 0.33 20.69 24.83
CA LEU A 42 0.95 21.72 25.65
C LEU A 42 2.42 21.44 25.92
N SER A 43 2.77 20.19 26.25
CA SER A 43 4.16 19.76 26.45
C SER A 43 4.99 19.91 25.17
N SER A 44 4.47 19.48 24.03
CA SER A 44 5.14 19.60 22.73
C SER A 44 5.31 21.07 22.31
N ARG A 45 4.33 21.93 22.61
CA ARG A 45 4.39 23.38 22.35
C ARG A 45 5.46 24.05 23.20
N PHE A 46 5.52 23.71 24.48
CA PHE A 46 6.51 24.23 25.43
C PHE A 46 7.94 23.95 24.94
N TRP A 47 8.23 22.69 24.54
CA TRP A 47 9.55 22.31 24.09
C TRP A 47 9.93 22.91 22.73
N ARG A 48 8.99 23.01 21.80
CA ARG A 48 9.25 23.69 20.50
C ARG A 48 9.63 25.16 20.67
N MET A 49 9.07 25.83 21.66
CA MET A 49 9.38 27.24 21.93
C MET A 49 10.73 27.42 22.64
N LEU A 50 11.17 26.43 23.41
CA LEU A 50 12.42 26.50 24.17
C LEU A 50 13.68 26.12 23.39
N GLY A 51 13.58 25.41 22.26
CA GLY A 51 14.76 24.97 21.50
C GLY A 51 15.58 23.89 22.24
N ASP A 52 16.89 24.08 22.37
CA ASP A 52 17.80 23.08 22.92
C ASP A 52 17.49 22.69 24.38
N ARG A 53 17.25 21.40 24.60
CA ARG A 53 16.85 20.81 25.90
C ARG A 53 18.00 20.67 26.91
N TYR A 54 19.25 20.79 26.48
CA TYR A 54 20.41 20.36 27.30
C TYR A 54 20.90 21.38 28.34
N ALA A 55 20.41 22.61 28.32
CA ALA A 55 20.84 23.69 29.20
C ALA A 55 19.83 24.10 30.28
N LEU A 56 18.70 23.40 30.41
CA LEU A 56 17.61 23.81 31.31
C LEU A 56 17.57 22.99 32.60
N PRO A 57 17.20 23.62 33.72
CA PRO A 57 16.95 22.89 34.97
C PRO A 57 15.74 21.93 34.79
N PRO A 58 15.51 21.02 35.74
CA PRO A 58 14.44 20.07 35.70
C PRO A 58 13.07 20.78 35.78
N VAL A 59 12.47 21.04 34.64
CA VAL A 59 11.15 21.70 34.49
C VAL A 59 10.19 20.85 33.66
N MET A 60 8.92 20.86 34.03
CA MET A 60 7.85 20.12 33.37
C MET A 60 6.64 21.05 33.15
N PRO A 61 6.13 21.22 31.90
CA PRO A 61 4.94 22.03 31.65
C PRO A 61 3.70 21.35 32.24
N LEU A 62 2.96 22.08 33.06
CA LEU A 62 1.71 21.60 33.70
C LEU A 62 0.49 22.19 33.02
N LEU A 63 0.47 23.52 32.82
CA LEU A 63 -0.71 24.24 32.34
C LEU A 63 -0.30 25.54 31.61
N LEU A 64 -1.12 25.99 30.66
CA LEU A 64 -1.03 27.31 30.03
C LEU A 64 -2.37 28.02 30.12
N TRP A 65 -2.42 29.16 30.82
CA TRP A 65 -3.63 29.94 30.99
C TRP A 65 -3.32 31.44 31.01
N GLN A 66 -4.13 32.24 30.29
CA GLN A 66 -4.00 33.70 30.22
C GLN A 66 -2.58 34.22 30.03
N ASN A 67 -1.86 33.66 29.06
CA ASN A 67 -0.46 33.97 28.75
C ASN A 67 0.52 33.67 29.89
N CYS A 68 0.20 32.77 30.82
CA CYS A 68 1.05 32.32 31.90
C CYS A 68 1.26 30.79 31.80
N PHE A 69 2.51 30.35 31.69
CA PHE A 69 2.87 28.94 31.83
C PHE A 69 3.05 28.57 33.31
N TYR A 70 2.35 27.55 33.75
CA TYR A 70 2.57 26.90 35.03
C TYR A 70 3.50 25.71 34.81
N VAL A 71 4.67 25.76 35.46
CA VAL A 71 5.76 24.81 35.24
C VAL A 71 6.07 24.12 36.55
N GLY A 72 6.01 22.79 36.55
CA GLY A 72 6.43 21.98 37.70
C GLY A 72 7.95 21.85 37.77
N SER A 73 8.52 22.04 38.95
CA SER A 73 9.93 21.78 39.21
C SER A 73 10.13 21.07 40.56
N PRO A 74 11.00 20.04 40.62
CA PRO A 74 11.31 19.35 41.88
C PRO A 74 12.28 20.14 42.78
N MET A 75 12.77 21.28 42.30
CA MET A 75 13.68 22.17 43.02
C MET A 75 13.30 23.62 42.85
N ALA A 76 13.67 24.46 43.76
CA ALA A 76 13.50 25.90 43.63
C ALA A 76 14.33 26.43 42.44
N LEU A 77 13.69 27.14 41.54
CA LEU A 77 14.37 27.75 40.39
C LEU A 77 14.85 29.16 40.78
N PRO A 78 16.12 29.49 40.50
CA PRO A 78 16.60 30.87 40.66
C PRO A 78 15.84 31.86 39.78
N ASP A 79 15.59 33.08 40.27
CA ASP A 79 14.83 34.12 39.56
C ASP A 79 15.39 34.41 38.16
N GLY A 80 16.72 34.36 37.99
CA GLY A 80 17.36 34.57 36.69
C GLY A 80 16.98 33.49 35.65
N ILE A 81 16.76 32.25 36.09
CA ILE A 81 16.32 31.15 35.22
C ILE A 81 14.84 31.32 34.85
N VAL A 82 14.00 31.71 35.80
CA VAL A 82 12.57 32.00 35.55
C VAL A 82 12.44 33.15 34.55
N GLN A 83 13.23 34.21 34.70
CA GLN A 83 13.27 35.32 33.73
C GLN A 83 13.73 34.88 32.33
N GLN A 84 14.77 34.02 32.25
CA GLN A 84 15.26 33.48 30.97
C GLN A 84 14.18 32.62 30.29
N LEU A 85 13.51 31.75 31.01
CA LEU A 85 12.39 30.93 30.52
C LEU A 85 11.23 31.82 30.03
N SER A 86 10.88 32.85 30.79
CA SER A 86 9.83 33.80 30.42
C SER A 86 10.16 34.56 29.15
N ALA A 87 11.40 35.00 28.99
CA ALA A 87 11.88 35.69 27.78
C ALA A 87 11.85 34.79 26.54
N GLN A 88 12.29 33.52 26.67
CA GLN A 88 12.30 32.56 25.58
C GLN A 88 10.88 32.14 25.17
N LEU A 89 10.00 31.89 26.13
CA LEU A 89 8.61 31.47 25.88
C LEU A 89 7.71 32.64 25.52
N ARG A 90 8.16 33.89 25.74
CA ARG A 90 7.38 35.14 25.56
C ARG A 90 6.07 35.09 26.34
N THR A 91 6.10 34.52 27.55
CA THR A 91 4.95 34.33 28.44
C THR A 91 5.41 34.44 29.88
N ASP A 92 4.52 34.77 30.79
CA ASP A 92 4.79 34.72 32.23
C ASP A 92 4.98 33.24 32.68
N ILE A 93 5.87 33.02 33.64
CA ILE A 93 6.16 31.71 34.18
C ILE A 93 5.79 31.68 35.67
N ARG A 94 4.98 30.71 36.09
CA ARG A 94 4.76 30.39 37.50
C ARG A 94 5.26 28.99 37.80
N VAL A 95 6.16 28.88 38.76
CA VAL A 95 6.76 27.62 39.17
C VAL A 95 5.90 26.98 40.25
N ILE A 96 5.55 25.73 40.08
CA ILE A 96 4.85 24.88 41.06
C ILE A 96 5.84 23.84 41.57
N ALA A 97 5.95 23.69 42.88
CA ALA A 97 6.74 22.64 43.46
C ALA A 97 6.11 21.26 43.23
N ILE A 98 6.88 20.32 42.70
CA ILE A 98 6.42 18.95 42.44
C ILE A 98 7.37 17.93 43.07
N ALA A 99 6.88 16.71 43.31
CA ALA A 99 7.70 15.62 43.80
C ALA A 99 8.73 15.19 42.74
N GLU A 100 9.97 14.96 43.18
CA GLU A 100 11.07 14.49 42.30
C GLU A 100 10.69 13.18 41.55
N LYS A 101 9.93 12.31 42.21
CA LYS A 101 9.43 11.07 41.65
C LYS A 101 8.57 11.32 40.39
N SER A 102 7.69 12.31 40.46
CA SER A 102 6.80 12.69 39.33
C SER A 102 7.61 13.24 38.16
N TYR A 103 8.58 14.12 38.44
CA TYR A 103 9.48 14.62 37.40
C TYR A 103 10.29 13.49 36.75
N ARG A 104 10.90 12.59 37.55
CA ARG A 104 11.68 11.46 37.04
C ARG A 104 10.83 10.51 36.17
N GLN A 105 9.59 10.26 36.58
CA GLN A 105 8.66 9.42 35.82
C GLN A 105 8.30 10.09 34.49
N TRP A 106 7.95 11.37 34.51
CA TRP A 106 7.66 12.14 33.30
C TRP A 106 8.91 12.26 32.40
N SER A 107 10.09 12.57 32.95
CA SER A 107 11.35 12.67 32.21
C SER A 107 11.76 11.34 31.56
N ARG A 108 11.50 10.19 32.22
CA ARG A 108 11.72 8.86 31.63
C ARG A 108 10.78 8.64 30.42
N LEU A 109 9.54 9.05 30.51
CA LEU A 109 8.60 9.01 29.37
C LEU A 109 9.11 9.86 28.20
N GLN A 110 9.64 11.07 28.51
CA GLN A 110 10.23 11.97 27.51
C GLN A 110 11.60 11.51 26.98
N SER A 111 12.44 10.86 27.80
CA SER A 111 13.76 10.36 27.38
C SER A 111 13.69 9.07 26.56
N LEU A 112 12.61 8.32 26.66
CA LEU A 112 12.31 7.24 25.73
C LEU A 112 12.06 7.82 24.33
N ASP A 113 11.46 9.00 24.23
CA ASP A 113 11.26 9.71 22.98
C ASP A 113 12.58 10.23 22.36
N THR A 114 13.53 10.68 23.19
CA THR A 114 14.83 11.25 22.70
C THR A 114 15.89 10.18 22.38
N LYS A 115 15.91 9.05 23.05
CA LYS A 115 16.80 7.93 22.71
C LYS A 115 16.45 7.28 21.38
N ARG A 116 15.20 7.40 20.93
CA ARG A 116 14.71 6.91 19.63
C ARG A 116 15.08 7.83 18.47
N LEU A 117 15.29 9.12 18.71
CA LEU A 117 15.77 10.07 17.69
C LEU A 117 17.21 9.80 17.22
N ASN A 118 17.99 9.00 17.96
CA ASN A 118 19.36 8.59 17.64
C ASN A 118 19.49 7.11 17.27
N ALA A 119 18.40 6.40 17.04
CA ALA A 119 18.44 5.01 16.59
C ALA A 119 18.90 4.92 15.13
N SER A 120 19.67 3.91 14.84
CA SER A 120 20.31 3.63 13.56
C SER A 120 19.33 3.71 12.38
N VAL A 121 19.69 4.51 11.40
CA VAL A 121 18.98 4.60 10.11
C VAL A 121 18.99 3.21 9.46
N HIS A 122 17.84 2.55 9.44
CA HIS A 122 17.66 1.30 8.69
C HIS A 122 17.40 1.63 7.23
N VAL A 123 18.25 1.13 6.35
CA VAL A 123 18.08 1.22 4.91
C VAL A 123 17.34 -0.04 4.45
N ASN A 124 16.21 0.13 3.78
CA ASN A 124 15.48 -0.99 3.17
C ASN A 124 16.33 -1.61 2.05
N PRO A 125 16.74 -2.88 2.15
CA PRO A 125 17.65 -3.50 1.19
C PRO A 125 17.05 -3.66 -0.23
N LEU A 126 15.73 -3.56 -0.37
CA LEU A 126 15.04 -3.68 -1.66
C LEU A 126 14.82 -2.32 -2.34
N THR A 127 14.66 -1.25 -1.57
CA THR A 127 14.33 0.08 -2.10
C THR A 127 15.48 1.09 -1.96
N GLY A 128 16.50 0.79 -1.14
CA GLY A 128 17.59 1.72 -0.83
C GLY A 128 17.15 2.95 -0.03
N GLU A 129 15.90 3.00 0.44
CA GLU A 129 15.37 4.12 1.21
C GLU A 129 15.73 4.02 2.68
N GLN A 130 16.04 5.17 3.28
CA GLN A 130 16.20 5.29 4.72
C GLN A 130 14.84 5.20 5.39
N GLU A 131 14.62 4.19 6.22
CA GLU A 131 13.43 4.09 7.06
C GLU A 131 13.57 5.10 8.21
N GLN A 132 12.92 6.27 8.08
CA GLN A 132 12.80 7.23 9.18
C GLN A 132 11.47 7.05 9.92
N GLU A 133 11.54 7.11 11.25
CA GLU A 133 10.54 6.65 12.21
C GLU A 133 9.35 7.61 12.47
N ASP A 134 9.09 8.62 11.65
CA ASP A 134 8.12 9.70 11.95
C ASP A 134 6.62 9.31 11.99
N ILE A 135 6.27 8.07 11.63
CA ILE A 135 4.89 7.57 11.75
C ILE A 135 4.59 7.13 13.20
N THR A 136 5.61 6.97 13.98
CA THR A 136 5.62 6.29 15.28
C THR A 136 4.95 7.08 16.39
N GLU A 137 5.15 8.40 16.44
CA GLU A 137 4.73 9.22 17.60
C GLU A 137 3.21 9.21 17.83
N MET A 138 2.39 9.28 16.79
CA MET A 138 0.94 9.29 16.95
C MET A 138 0.36 7.89 17.22
N ALA A 139 0.95 6.84 16.63
CA ALA A 139 0.48 5.48 16.85
C ALA A 139 0.84 4.98 18.26
N GLU A 140 2.05 5.25 18.75
CA GLU A 140 2.47 4.88 20.12
C GLU A 140 1.69 5.61 21.20
N LEU A 141 1.32 6.87 20.94
CA LEU A 141 0.53 7.68 21.86
C LEU A 141 -0.85 7.08 22.14
N TYR A 142 -1.54 6.63 21.08
CA TYR A 142 -2.85 5.98 21.21
C TYR A 142 -2.74 4.56 21.79
N LEU A 143 -1.70 3.83 21.45
CA LEU A 143 -1.54 2.43 21.83
C LEU A 143 -1.17 2.22 23.29
N SER A 144 -0.45 3.18 23.91
CA SER A 144 -0.04 3.10 25.32
C SER A 144 -1.14 3.41 26.33
N GLN A 145 -2.22 4.08 25.89
CA GLN A 145 -3.30 4.56 26.77
C GLN A 145 -4.51 3.62 26.85
N VAL A 146 -4.54 2.54 26.05
CA VAL A 146 -5.74 1.70 25.92
C VAL A 146 -5.51 0.35 26.58
N ASP A 147 -6.23 0.05 27.66
CA ASP A 147 -6.18 -1.26 28.34
C ASP A 147 -6.91 -2.37 27.56
N ASN A 148 -7.81 -2.01 26.64
CA ASN A 148 -8.58 -2.93 25.82
C ASN A 148 -7.89 -3.16 24.47
N GLN A 149 -7.56 -4.44 24.15
CA GLN A 149 -6.89 -4.81 22.91
C GLN A 149 -7.71 -4.53 21.64
N ILE A 150 -9.04 -4.59 21.72
CA ILE A 150 -9.93 -4.25 20.60
C ILE A 150 -9.81 -2.76 20.26
N GLU A 151 -9.83 -1.87 21.25
CA GLU A 151 -9.66 -0.44 21.03
C GLU A 151 -8.25 -0.12 20.49
N ARG A 152 -7.24 -0.89 20.90
CA ARG A 152 -5.89 -0.77 20.34
C ARG A 152 -5.83 -1.13 18.85
N ILE A 153 -6.53 -2.21 18.44
CA ILE A 153 -6.64 -2.59 17.02
C ILE A 153 -7.40 -1.51 16.24
N LYS A 154 -8.50 -0.97 16.77
CA LYS A 154 -9.22 0.16 16.16
C LYS A 154 -8.33 1.40 16.01
N ALA A 155 -7.54 1.73 17.03
CA ALA A 155 -6.59 2.84 16.96
C ALA A 155 -5.52 2.62 15.87
N LEU A 156 -5.02 1.38 15.69
CA LEU A 156 -4.13 1.03 14.59
C LEU A 156 -4.81 1.18 13.23
N ILE A 157 -6.05 0.73 13.08
CA ILE A 157 -6.83 0.87 11.86
C ILE A 157 -7.04 2.35 11.53
N SER A 158 -7.53 3.14 12.48
CA SER A 158 -7.76 4.59 12.30
C SER A 158 -6.46 5.33 11.97
N SER A 159 -5.33 4.95 12.59
CA SER A 159 -4.01 5.48 12.23
C SER A 159 -3.61 5.09 10.80
N ALA A 160 -3.80 3.82 10.40
CA ALA A 160 -3.48 3.34 9.06
C ALA A 160 -4.31 4.09 7.99
N LEU A 161 -5.60 4.31 8.23
CA LEU A 161 -6.49 5.05 7.32
C LEU A 161 -6.06 6.52 7.15
N ARG A 162 -5.73 7.20 8.25
CA ARG A 162 -5.19 8.57 8.20
C ARG A 162 -3.89 8.66 7.41
N ASN A 163 -3.06 7.63 7.49
CA ASN A 163 -1.80 7.52 6.76
C ASN A 163 -1.96 6.91 5.36
N ARG A 164 -3.19 6.72 4.87
CA ARG A 164 -3.49 6.16 3.54
C ARG A 164 -2.89 4.78 3.31
N ALA A 165 -2.73 4.00 4.37
CA ALA A 165 -2.24 2.64 4.26
C ALA A 165 -3.28 1.74 3.56
N SER A 166 -2.80 0.83 2.73
CA SER A 166 -3.60 -0.23 2.11
C SER A 166 -3.65 -1.49 2.96
N ASP A 167 -2.59 -1.75 3.73
CA ASP A 167 -2.48 -2.96 4.55
C ASP A 167 -1.77 -2.65 5.88
N ILE A 168 -2.17 -3.37 6.94
CA ILE A 168 -1.49 -3.41 8.23
C ILE A 168 -0.87 -4.79 8.38
N HIS A 169 0.43 -4.86 8.65
CA HIS A 169 1.15 -6.10 8.89
C HIS A 169 1.53 -6.19 10.37
N LEU A 170 1.07 -7.23 11.03
CA LEU A 170 1.43 -7.59 12.40
C LEU A 170 2.28 -8.86 12.35
N ALA A 171 3.55 -8.77 12.69
CA ALA A 171 4.47 -9.90 12.59
C ALA A 171 5.26 -10.09 13.89
N PRO A 172 5.37 -11.32 14.41
CA PRO A 172 6.23 -11.59 15.56
C PRO A 172 7.67 -11.16 15.31
N ALA A 173 8.28 -10.53 16.31
CA ALA A 173 9.65 -10.05 16.32
C ALA A 173 10.31 -10.41 17.67
N PRO A 174 11.65 -10.37 17.80
CA PRO A 174 12.34 -10.72 19.04
C PRO A 174 11.89 -9.89 20.25
N ASP A 175 11.47 -8.67 20.03
CA ASP A 175 11.07 -7.65 21.02
C ASP A 175 9.54 -7.52 21.16
N GLY A 176 8.74 -8.32 20.43
CA GLY A 176 7.30 -8.30 20.53
C GLY A 176 6.57 -8.50 19.20
N LEU A 177 5.53 -7.72 18.95
CA LEU A 177 4.75 -7.76 17.71
C LEU A 177 5.04 -6.51 16.87
N ARG A 178 5.78 -6.68 15.78
CA ARG A 178 6.13 -5.60 14.86
C ARG A 178 4.94 -5.18 14.01
N VAL A 179 4.60 -3.90 14.07
CA VAL A 179 3.52 -3.28 13.28
C VAL A 179 4.13 -2.52 12.11
N ARG A 180 3.67 -2.82 10.90
CA ARG A 180 4.08 -2.12 9.68
C ARG A 180 2.85 -1.76 8.85
N PHE A 181 2.85 -0.58 8.26
CA PHE A 181 1.84 -0.15 7.30
C PHE A 181 2.38 -0.23 5.89
N ARG A 182 1.54 -0.64 4.93
CA ARG A 182 1.84 -0.50 3.51
C ARG A 182 1.26 0.82 3.03
N ILE A 183 2.13 1.79 2.77
CA ILE A 183 1.77 3.14 2.29
C ILE A 183 2.36 3.32 0.91
N ASP A 184 1.53 3.69 -0.06
CA ASP A 184 1.93 3.85 -1.47
C ASP A 184 2.73 2.65 -2.02
N GLY A 185 2.36 1.41 -1.60
CA GLY A 185 2.97 0.16 -2.03
C GLY A 185 4.20 -0.28 -1.22
N ILE A 186 4.72 0.55 -0.31
CA ILE A 186 5.93 0.27 0.48
C ILE A 186 5.56 0.00 1.94
N LEU A 187 6.17 -1.05 2.52
CA LEU A 187 6.03 -1.37 3.95
C LEU A 187 6.91 -0.43 4.78
N ARG A 188 6.28 0.24 5.75
CA ARG A 188 6.95 1.12 6.72
C ARG A 188 6.74 0.61 8.13
N HIS A 189 7.79 0.64 8.92
CA HIS A 189 7.69 0.35 10.34
C HIS A 189 6.90 1.47 11.04
N VAL A 190 6.00 1.08 11.94
CA VAL A 190 5.17 2.01 12.71
C VAL A 190 5.55 1.94 14.18
N THR A 191 5.48 0.75 14.76
CA THR A 191 5.83 0.49 16.16
C THR A 191 6.05 -1.00 16.39
N THR A 192 6.60 -1.35 17.54
CA THR A 192 6.65 -2.72 18.04
C THR A 192 5.89 -2.80 19.36
N LEU A 193 4.81 -3.57 19.38
CA LEU A 193 4.04 -3.80 20.59
C LEU A 193 4.80 -4.77 21.51
N PRO A 194 4.84 -4.52 22.84
CA PRO A 194 5.52 -5.40 23.78
C PRO A 194 5.05 -6.86 23.72
N SER A 195 5.94 -7.79 24.05
CA SER A 195 5.64 -9.25 24.00
C SER A 195 4.48 -9.64 24.91
N GLU A 196 4.29 -8.96 26.05
CA GLU A 196 3.23 -9.24 27.02
C GLU A 196 1.82 -9.06 26.44
N ILE A 197 1.67 -8.15 25.46
CA ILE A 197 0.36 -7.87 24.84
C ILE A 197 0.23 -8.48 23.44
N SER A 198 1.32 -8.94 22.84
CA SER A 198 1.37 -9.43 21.46
C SER A 198 0.33 -10.52 21.19
N ARG A 199 0.31 -11.56 22.03
CA ARG A 199 -0.66 -12.67 21.92
C ARG A 199 -2.10 -12.19 22.10
N ARG A 200 -2.35 -11.25 23.04
CA ARG A 200 -3.69 -10.72 23.29
C ARG A 200 -4.22 -9.93 22.09
N VAL A 201 -3.37 -9.17 21.40
CA VAL A 201 -3.74 -8.45 20.17
C VAL A 201 -4.14 -9.41 19.06
N ILE A 202 -3.38 -10.49 18.84
CA ILE A 202 -3.70 -11.53 17.83
C ILE A 202 -5.02 -12.22 18.16
N VAL A 203 -5.22 -12.64 19.43
CA VAL A 203 -6.48 -13.25 19.86
C VAL A 203 -7.66 -12.31 19.70
N SER A 204 -7.51 -11.03 20.09
CA SER A 204 -8.59 -10.04 19.90
C SER A 204 -8.93 -9.82 18.44
N LEU A 205 -7.92 -9.84 17.56
CA LEU A 205 -8.14 -9.74 16.12
C LEU A 205 -8.91 -10.94 15.57
N LYS A 206 -8.61 -12.18 16.05
CA LYS A 206 -9.39 -13.37 15.70
C LYS A 206 -10.85 -13.23 16.13
N VAL A 207 -11.10 -12.75 17.35
CA VAL A 207 -12.47 -12.49 17.86
C VAL A 207 -13.20 -11.47 16.99
N MET A 208 -12.51 -10.40 16.55
CA MET A 208 -13.11 -9.38 15.68
C MET A 208 -13.49 -9.94 14.29
N CYS A 209 -12.84 -11.03 13.87
CA CYS A 209 -13.03 -11.65 12.56
C CYS A 209 -13.83 -12.97 12.63
N ASP A 210 -14.37 -13.31 13.78
CA ASP A 210 -15.09 -14.58 14.04
C ASP A 210 -14.25 -15.84 13.67
N MET A 211 -12.90 -15.76 13.85
CA MET A 211 -11.95 -16.85 13.63
C MET A 211 -11.82 -17.76 14.86
N ASP A 212 -11.38 -19.00 14.66
CA ASP A 212 -11.06 -19.92 15.75
C ASP A 212 -9.83 -19.47 16.55
N ILE A 213 -10.05 -19.09 17.81
CA ILE A 213 -9.00 -18.63 18.72
C ILE A 213 -8.10 -19.75 19.24
N ALA A 214 -8.58 -21.00 19.19
CA ALA A 214 -7.83 -22.16 19.66
C ALA A 214 -6.89 -22.73 18.58
N GLU A 215 -7.20 -22.51 17.30
CA GLU A 215 -6.36 -22.97 16.19
C GLU A 215 -5.29 -21.94 15.84
N SER A 216 -4.03 -22.29 16.03
CA SER A 216 -2.87 -21.43 15.71
C SER A 216 -1.88 -22.09 14.74
N ARG A 217 -2.18 -23.30 14.26
CA ARG A 217 -1.29 -24.12 13.42
C ARG A 217 -1.71 -24.12 11.95
N ARG A 218 -2.88 -23.57 11.63
CA ARG A 218 -3.43 -23.51 10.27
C ARG A 218 -3.66 -22.06 9.86
N PRO A 219 -3.53 -21.73 8.57
CA PRO A 219 -3.97 -20.43 8.07
C PRO A 219 -5.47 -20.21 8.32
N GLN A 220 -5.83 -18.96 8.60
CA GLN A 220 -7.23 -18.55 8.77
C GLN A 220 -7.44 -17.22 8.06
N ASP A 221 -8.56 -17.10 7.38
CA ASP A 221 -9.00 -15.88 6.72
C ASP A 221 -10.36 -15.46 7.29
N GLY A 222 -10.59 -14.15 7.42
CA GLY A 222 -11.83 -13.61 7.93
C GLY A 222 -11.99 -12.12 7.58
N ARG A 223 -13.12 -11.56 8.01
CA ARG A 223 -13.42 -10.13 7.86
C ARG A 223 -13.74 -9.55 9.22
N ILE A 224 -13.30 -8.31 9.47
CA ILE A 224 -13.69 -7.62 10.68
C ILE A 224 -15.19 -7.35 10.63
N SER A 225 -15.91 -7.83 11.64
CA SER A 225 -17.36 -7.71 11.74
C SER A 225 -17.78 -6.24 11.91
N GLU A 226 -18.86 -5.81 11.27
CA GLU A 226 -19.39 -4.44 11.28
C GLU A 226 -19.66 -3.93 12.71
N ARG A 227 -19.96 -4.80 13.66
CA ARG A 227 -20.16 -4.44 15.09
C ARG A 227 -18.94 -3.78 15.74
N TYR A 228 -17.75 -3.92 15.15
CA TYR A 228 -16.51 -3.30 15.61
C TYR A 228 -16.16 -2.01 14.87
N MET A 229 -16.94 -1.65 13.83
CA MET A 229 -16.75 -0.45 13.02
C MET A 229 -17.68 0.66 13.56
N THR A 230 -17.15 1.51 14.42
CA THR A 230 -17.97 2.53 15.12
C THR A 230 -17.80 3.94 14.57
N ASP A 231 -16.70 4.23 13.87
CA ASP A 231 -16.42 5.56 13.35
C ASP A 231 -16.97 5.76 11.94
N GLN A 232 -17.49 6.97 11.64
CA GLN A 232 -17.95 7.33 10.29
C GLN A 232 -16.87 7.16 9.21
N ALA A 233 -15.58 7.28 9.57
CA ALA A 233 -14.45 7.05 8.68
C ALA A 233 -14.24 5.56 8.35
N GLU A 234 -14.81 4.65 9.14
CA GLU A 234 -14.74 3.19 8.98
C GLU A 234 -15.97 2.63 8.26
N GLN A 235 -17.05 3.42 8.17
CA GLN A 235 -18.25 3.07 7.41
C GLN A 235 -17.91 2.98 5.92
N GLY A 236 -18.25 1.85 5.30
CA GLY A 236 -17.92 1.60 3.90
C GLY A 236 -16.51 1.05 3.67
N LEU A 237 -15.84 0.50 4.71
CA LEU A 237 -14.60 -0.25 4.57
C LEU A 237 -14.89 -1.76 4.64
N ASP A 238 -14.33 -2.51 3.70
CA ASP A 238 -14.19 -3.97 3.82
C ASP A 238 -12.78 -4.26 4.36
N MET A 239 -12.71 -4.85 5.55
CA MET A 239 -11.44 -5.17 6.20
C MET A 239 -11.26 -6.67 6.25
N ARG A 240 -10.42 -7.17 5.34
CA ARG A 240 -10.06 -8.60 5.25
C ARG A 240 -8.80 -8.86 6.06
N VAL A 241 -8.82 -9.94 6.82
CA VAL A 241 -7.70 -10.35 7.67
C VAL A 241 -7.27 -11.74 7.29
N SER A 242 -5.99 -11.90 6.99
CA SER A 242 -5.36 -13.20 6.76
C SER A 242 -4.33 -13.46 7.84
N MET A 243 -4.39 -14.63 8.45
CA MET A 243 -3.47 -15.10 9.48
C MET A 243 -2.74 -16.35 9.05
N ILE A 244 -1.45 -16.40 9.33
CA ILE A 244 -0.62 -17.58 9.08
C ILE A 244 0.23 -17.92 10.30
N PRO A 245 0.39 -19.22 10.61
CA PRO A 245 1.39 -19.67 11.57
C PRO A 245 2.80 -19.26 11.12
N CYS A 246 3.63 -18.86 12.05
CA CYS A 246 5.04 -18.57 11.77
C CYS A 246 5.90 -18.88 13.00
N ILE A 247 7.21 -19.02 12.78
CA ILE A 247 8.19 -19.17 13.86
C ILE A 247 8.70 -17.76 14.20
N ALA A 248 8.56 -17.37 15.46
CA ALA A 248 9.14 -16.11 15.93
C ALA A 248 10.67 -16.19 15.87
N ALA A 249 11.31 -15.10 15.46
CA ALA A 249 12.76 -15.03 15.28
C ALA A 249 13.57 -15.23 16.58
N HIS A 250 12.90 -15.23 17.74
CA HIS A 250 13.53 -15.42 19.05
C HIS A 250 12.98 -16.68 19.73
N LYS A 251 13.86 -17.56 20.17
CA LYS A 251 13.59 -18.81 20.91
C LYS A 251 12.83 -19.91 20.14
N GLY A 252 12.56 -19.79 18.85
CA GLY A 252 11.84 -20.83 18.10
C GLY A 252 10.37 -21.01 18.56
N GLU A 253 9.80 -20.05 19.27
CA GLU A 253 8.40 -20.10 19.70
C GLU A 253 7.46 -19.91 18.50
N ALA A 254 6.40 -20.71 18.47
CA ALA A 254 5.35 -20.56 17.47
C ALA A 254 4.56 -19.28 17.70
N GLY A 255 4.35 -18.52 16.64
CA GLY A 255 3.56 -17.30 16.63
C GLY A 255 2.64 -17.23 15.41
N GLU A 256 1.84 -16.20 15.33
CA GLU A 256 0.98 -15.94 14.18
C GLU A 256 1.27 -14.56 13.62
N LYS A 257 1.38 -14.49 12.29
CA LYS A 257 1.45 -13.25 11.55
C LYS A 257 0.06 -12.93 11.01
N ALA A 258 -0.38 -11.68 11.19
CA ALA A 258 -1.62 -11.19 10.61
C ALA A 258 -1.36 -10.09 9.57
N VAL A 259 -2.17 -10.08 8.52
CA VAL A 259 -2.22 -9.00 7.53
C VAL A 259 -3.66 -8.55 7.41
N LEU A 260 -3.92 -7.28 7.71
CA LEU A 260 -5.22 -6.64 7.53
C LEU A 260 -5.17 -5.83 6.24
N ARG A 261 -6.03 -6.12 5.29
CA ARG A 261 -6.22 -5.34 4.07
C ARG A 261 -7.39 -4.38 4.27
N LEU A 262 -7.16 -3.09 4.02
CA LEU A 262 -8.12 -2.02 4.19
C LEU A 262 -8.67 -1.64 2.80
N LEU A 263 -9.83 -2.18 2.45
CA LEU A 263 -10.47 -1.95 1.17
C LEU A 263 -11.53 -0.86 1.31
N ARG A 264 -11.37 0.26 0.61
CA ARG A 264 -12.44 1.26 0.50
C ARG A 264 -13.49 0.77 -0.48
N GLN A 265 -14.76 0.83 -0.09
CA GLN A 265 -15.89 0.42 -0.92
C GLN A 265 -16.29 1.46 -1.98
N GLN A 266 -15.43 2.42 -2.28
CA GLN A 266 -15.71 3.44 -3.28
C GLN A 266 -14.55 3.57 -4.26
N ASN A 267 -14.90 3.71 -5.53
CA ASN A 267 -13.91 4.03 -6.55
C ASN A 267 -13.39 5.46 -6.32
N THR A 268 -12.07 5.60 -6.38
CA THR A 268 -11.42 6.91 -6.22
C THR A 268 -11.44 7.69 -7.54
N PHE A 269 -11.66 7.00 -8.67
CA PHE A 269 -11.63 7.57 -10.02
C PHE A 269 -13.04 7.62 -10.58
N SER A 270 -13.43 8.80 -11.05
CA SER A 270 -14.78 9.02 -11.60
C SER A 270 -14.82 8.84 -13.12
N THR A 271 -13.69 9.06 -13.80
CA THR A 271 -13.61 9.04 -15.27
C THR A 271 -12.32 8.36 -15.74
N VAL A 272 -12.31 7.93 -17.01
CA VAL A 272 -11.12 7.38 -17.68
C VAL A 272 -9.97 8.39 -17.70
N GLN A 273 -10.27 9.69 -17.67
CA GLN A 273 -9.26 10.76 -17.64
C GLN A 273 -8.39 10.72 -16.38
N ASP A 274 -8.95 10.25 -15.25
CA ASP A 274 -8.25 10.19 -13.96
C ASP A 274 -7.28 9.00 -13.87
N LEU A 275 -7.33 8.05 -14.84
CA LEU A 275 -6.60 6.78 -14.79
C LEU A 275 -5.13 6.88 -15.20
N GLY A 276 -4.70 8.04 -15.70
CA GLY A 276 -3.30 8.28 -16.04
C GLY A 276 -2.87 7.88 -17.45
N PHE A 277 -3.81 7.67 -18.37
CA PHE A 277 -3.54 7.56 -19.80
C PHE A 277 -2.95 8.87 -20.34
N SER A 278 -2.12 8.81 -21.38
CA SER A 278 -1.80 9.98 -22.21
C SER A 278 -3.03 10.33 -23.08
N ASP A 279 -3.11 11.57 -23.60
CA ASP A 279 -4.24 11.96 -24.44
C ASP A 279 -4.44 11.03 -25.64
N ARG A 280 -3.34 10.65 -26.31
CA ARG A 280 -3.35 9.70 -27.43
C ARG A 280 -3.85 8.31 -27.03
N THR A 281 -3.29 7.75 -25.95
CA THR A 281 -3.69 6.39 -25.51
C THR A 281 -5.10 6.36 -24.95
N ARG A 282 -5.55 7.47 -24.34
CA ARG A 282 -6.93 7.62 -23.86
C ARG A 282 -7.91 7.60 -25.02
N GLU A 283 -7.67 8.36 -26.08
CA GLU A 283 -8.54 8.41 -27.26
C GLU A 283 -8.71 7.03 -27.90
N ILE A 284 -7.62 6.29 -28.06
CA ILE A 284 -7.64 4.91 -28.56
C ILE A 284 -8.46 4.02 -27.62
N TYR A 285 -8.21 4.10 -26.32
CA TYR A 285 -8.88 3.28 -25.31
C TYR A 285 -10.38 3.57 -25.22
N GLU A 286 -10.77 4.84 -25.24
CA GLU A 286 -12.18 5.24 -25.28
C GLU A 286 -12.87 4.80 -26.58
N GLY A 287 -12.11 4.71 -27.70
CA GLY A 287 -12.59 4.10 -28.94
C GLY A 287 -12.96 2.65 -28.75
N TRP A 288 -12.10 1.85 -28.10
CA TRP A 288 -12.40 0.42 -27.82
C TRP A 288 -13.62 0.23 -26.91
N LEU A 289 -13.81 1.13 -25.93
CA LEU A 289 -14.96 1.06 -25.02
C LEU A 289 -16.31 1.35 -25.73
N ARG A 290 -16.29 1.92 -26.94
CA ARG A 290 -17.48 2.19 -27.77
C ARG A 290 -17.74 1.09 -28.79
N GLU A 291 -16.81 0.13 -28.92
CA GLU A 291 -17.03 -1.00 -29.85
C GLU A 291 -18.17 -1.89 -29.34
N PRO A 292 -19.06 -2.35 -30.25
CA PRO A 292 -20.17 -3.21 -29.84
C PRO A 292 -19.73 -4.61 -29.44
N GLN A 293 -18.54 -5.04 -29.86
CA GLN A 293 -17.98 -6.35 -29.59
C GLN A 293 -16.47 -6.34 -29.67
N GLY A 294 -15.84 -7.33 -29.04
CA GLY A 294 -14.41 -7.50 -29.03
C GLY A 294 -13.86 -7.72 -27.62
N MET A 295 -12.55 -7.89 -27.49
CA MET A 295 -11.91 -8.18 -26.23
C MET A 295 -10.85 -7.14 -25.87
N ILE A 296 -10.91 -6.62 -24.66
CA ILE A 296 -9.88 -5.75 -24.08
C ILE A 296 -9.23 -6.49 -22.92
N ILE A 297 -7.90 -6.63 -22.93
CA ILE A 297 -7.15 -7.34 -21.90
C ILE A 297 -6.31 -6.38 -21.08
N PHE A 298 -6.49 -6.43 -19.77
CA PHE A 298 -5.65 -5.70 -18.83
C PHE A 298 -4.58 -6.62 -18.25
N THR A 299 -3.35 -6.15 -18.15
CA THR A 299 -2.27 -6.95 -17.59
C THR A 299 -1.38 -6.15 -16.65
N GLY A 300 -0.65 -6.87 -15.80
CA GLY A 300 0.26 -6.32 -14.80
C GLY A 300 0.23 -7.12 -13.51
N PRO A 301 1.18 -6.88 -12.60
CA PRO A 301 1.25 -7.56 -11.31
C PRO A 301 0.07 -7.21 -10.40
N THR A 302 -0.07 -7.96 -9.31
CA THR A 302 -1.00 -7.61 -8.23
C THR A 302 -0.68 -6.22 -7.69
N GLY A 303 -1.72 -5.40 -7.48
CA GLY A 303 -1.55 -4.03 -7.00
C GLY A 303 -1.13 -3.01 -8.07
N SER A 304 -1.17 -3.36 -9.36
CA SER A 304 -0.91 -2.40 -10.46
C SER A 304 -2.10 -1.49 -10.79
N GLY A 305 -3.25 -1.68 -10.14
CA GLY A 305 -4.44 -0.84 -10.33
C GLY A 305 -5.42 -1.35 -11.40
N LYS A 306 -5.28 -2.60 -11.91
CA LYS A 306 -6.17 -3.17 -12.95
C LYS A 306 -7.65 -3.07 -12.57
N THR A 307 -8.01 -3.52 -11.37
CA THR A 307 -9.40 -3.50 -10.90
C THR A 307 -9.97 -2.08 -10.88
N SER A 308 -9.21 -1.09 -10.40
CA SER A 308 -9.66 0.31 -10.41
C SER A 308 -9.90 0.80 -11.83
N THR A 309 -9.02 0.47 -12.78
CA THR A 309 -9.19 0.84 -14.20
C THR A 309 -10.40 0.14 -14.82
N LEU A 310 -10.57 -1.17 -14.60
CA LEU A 310 -11.72 -1.93 -15.05
C LEU A 310 -13.04 -1.36 -14.52
N TYR A 311 -13.13 -1.14 -13.21
CA TYR A 311 -14.35 -0.64 -12.58
C TYR A 311 -14.69 0.78 -13.04
N THR A 312 -13.68 1.67 -13.17
CA THR A 312 -13.90 3.01 -13.74
C THR A 312 -14.41 2.92 -15.19
N SER A 313 -13.84 2.01 -15.99
CA SER A 313 -14.27 1.81 -17.38
C SER A 313 -15.71 1.32 -17.44
N LEU A 314 -16.06 0.30 -16.65
CA LEU A 314 -17.45 -0.20 -16.59
C LEU A 314 -18.42 0.89 -16.15
N GLN A 315 -18.09 1.67 -15.11
CA GLN A 315 -18.94 2.79 -14.68
C GLN A 315 -19.09 3.89 -15.73
N THR A 316 -18.05 4.14 -16.54
CA THR A 316 -18.09 5.15 -17.61
C THR A 316 -19.04 4.75 -18.74
N ILE A 317 -19.16 3.45 -19.04
CA ILE A 317 -20.00 2.92 -20.13
C ILE A 317 -21.36 2.39 -19.65
N ALA A 318 -21.57 2.30 -18.32
CA ALA A 318 -22.83 1.87 -17.74
C ALA A 318 -23.94 2.91 -17.99
N THR A 319 -25.01 2.45 -18.63
CA THR A 319 -26.25 3.22 -18.83
C THR A 319 -27.44 2.28 -18.63
N ASP A 320 -28.62 2.83 -18.47
CA ASP A 320 -29.86 2.03 -18.35
C ASP A 320 -30.19 1.19 -19.62
N ALA A 321 -29.51 1.48 -20.74
CA ALA A 321 -29.70 0.78 -22.03
C ALA A 321 -28.68 -0.35 -22.25
N VAL A 322 -27.73 -0.58 -21.33
CA VAL A 322 -26.61 -1.54 -21.49
C VAL A 322 -26.59 -2.52 -20.32
N ASN A 323 -26.70 -3.81 -20.59
CA ASN A 323 -26.63 -4.85 -19.60
C ASN A 323 -25.17 -5.27 -19.38
N ILE A 324 -24.59 -4.88 -18.24
CA ILE A 324 -23.23 -5.21 -17.85
C ILE A 324 -23.24 -6.30 -16.77
N VAL A 325 -22.57 -7.42 -17.04
CA VAL A 325 -22.48 -8.54 -16.10
C VAL A 325 -21.02 -8.92 -15.87
N THR A 326 -20.66 -9.17 -14.60
CA THR A 326 -19.29 -9.54 -14.24
C THR A 326 -19.22 -10.91 -13.55
N VAL A 327 -18.04 -11.57 -13.63
CA VAL A 327 -17.65 -12.70 -12.80
C VAL A 327 -16.26 -12.45 -12.20
N GLU A 328 -16.15 -12.50 -10.86
CA GLU A 328 -15.02 -11.97 -10.11
C GLU A 328 -14.59 -12.88 -8.96
N ASP A 329 -13.31 -12.82 -8.55
CA ASP A 329 -12.77 -13.62 -7.44
C ASP A 329 -11.83 -12.78 -6.53
N PRO A 330 -12.39 -12.15 -5.50
CA PRO A 330 -13.81 -11.86 -5.26
C PRO A 330 -14.25 -10.48 -5.85
N VAL A 331 -15.54 -10.15 -5.71
CA VAL A 331 -16.03 -8.77 -5.90
C VAL A 331 -15.39 -7.86 -4.87
N GLU A 332 -14.73 -6.80 -5.32
CA GLU A 332 -14.01 -5.88 -4.41
C GLU A 332 -14.96 -4.86 -3.76
N TYR A 333 -15.90 -4.30 -4.52
CA TYR A 333 -17.00 -3.46 -4.05
C TYR A 333 -18.13 -3.43 -5.09
N VAL A 334 -19.33 -3.10 -4.63
CA VAL A 334 -20.52 -3.10 -5.48
C VAL A 334 -20.55 -1.87 -6.40
N LEU A 335 -20.79 -2.10 -7.69
CA LEU A 335 -20.94 -1.07 -8.71
C LEU A 335 -22.43 -0.85 -9.01
N PRO A 336 -22.96 0.37 -8.84
CA PRO A 336 -24.35 0.66 -9.17
C PRO A 336 -24.64 0.39 -10.66
N GLY A 337 -25.77 -0.25 -10.95
CA GLY A 337 -26.21 -0.54 -12.33
C GLY A 337 -25.47 -1.70 -13.01
N ILE A 338 -24.63 -2.45 -12.31
CA ILE A 338 -23.84 -3.57 -12.83
C ILE A 338 -24.18 -4.84 -12.04
N THR A 339 -24.46 -5.92 -12.75
CA THR A 339 -24.69 -7.22 -12.13
C THR A 339 -23.35 -7.92 -11.89
N GLN A 340 -22.93 -8.03 -10.62
CA GLN A 340 -21.66 -8.63 -10.25
C GLN A 340 -21.87 -10.01 -9.63
N THR A 341 -21.19 -11.02 -10.19
CA THR A 341 -21.23 -12.40 -9.72
C THR A 341 -19.86 -12.78 -9.13
N GLN A 342 -19.86 -13.38 -7.96
CA GLN A 342 -18.64 -13.85 -7.31
C GLN A 342 -18.42 -15.35 -7.52
N VAL A 343 -17.18 -15.73 -7.82
CA VAL A 343 -16.71 -17.13 -7.85
C VAL A 343 -16.91 -17.76 -6.47
N HIS A 344 -17.41 -18.98 -6.47
CA HIS A 344 -17.59 -19.81 -5.29
C HIS A 344 -17.31 -21.27 -5.65
N GLU A 345 -16.05 -21.66 -5.65
CA GLU A 345 -15.59 -22.98 -6.14
C GLU A 345 -16.30 -24.17 -5.45
N LEU A 346 -16.54 -24.07 -4.13
CA LEU A 346 -17.25 -25.11 -3.36
C LEU A 346 -18.70 -25.31 -3.83
N ALA A 347 -19.32 -24.27 -4.40
CA ALA A 347 -20.66 -24.36 -5.00
C ALA A 347 -20.63 -24.64 -6.51
N GLY A 348 -19.45 -24.90 -7.10
CA GLY A 348 -19.28 -25.13 -8.53
C GLY A 348 -19.33 -23.86 -9.39
N MET A 349 -19.36 -22.66 -8.78
CA MET A 349 -19.31 -21.39 -9.48
C MET A 349 -17.85 -21.02 -9.74
N THR A 350 -17.29 -21.51 -10.84
CA THR A 350 -15.96 -21.17 -11.37
C THR A 350 -16.06 -20.03 -12.38
N PHE A 351 -14.93 -19.46 -12.83
CA PHE A 351 -14.92 -18.47 -13.92
C PHE A 351 -15.59 -19.01 -15.19
N ALA A 352 -15.26 -20.22 -15.62
CA ALA A 352 -15.84 -20.85 -16.80
C ALA A 352 -17.35 -21.10 -16.64
N ALA A 353 -17.80 -21.63 -15.49
CA ALA A 353 -19.21 -21.87 -15.21
C ALA A 353 -20.00 -20.55 -15.15
N GLY A 354 -19.45 -19.53 -14.47
CA GLY A 354 -20.02 -18.20 -14.38
C GLY A 354 -20.17 -17.54 -15.76
N LEU A 355 -19.12 -17.54 -16.58
CA LEU A 355 -19.16 -16.97 -17.92
C LEU A 355 -20.20 -17.64 -18.83
N ARG A 356 -20.28 -18.99 -18.81
CA ARG A 356 -21.34 -19.71 -19.54
C ARG A 356 -22.76 -19.36 -19.06
N ALA A 357 -22.92 -19.06 -17.77
CA ALA A 357 -24.21 -18.62 -17.26
C ALA A 357 -24.52 -17.19 -17.68
N ILE A 358 -23.55 -16.30 -17.64
CA ILE A 358 -23.66 -14.88 -18.05
C ILE A 358 -24.11 -14.77 -19.52
N LEU A 359 -23.57 -15.59 -20.43
CA LEU A 359 -23.96 -15.61 -21.83
C LEU A 359 -25.46 -15.94 -22.09
N ARG A 360 -26.18 -16.39 -21.06
CA ARG A 360 -27.64 -16.62 -21.11
C ARG A 360 -28.45 -15.53 -20.39
N GLN A 361 -27.81 -14.47 -19.98
CA GLN A 361 -28.40 -13.34 -19.26
C GLN A 361 -28.56 -12.10 -20.15
N ASP A 362 -28.52 -12.27 -21.48
CA ASP A 362 -28.62 -11.17 -22.46
C ASP A 362 -27.65 -10.01 -22.17
N PRO A 363 -26.33 -10.29 -21.99
CA PRO A 363 -25.35 -9.26 -21.67
C PRO A 363 -24.92 -8.53 -22.95
N ASP A 364 -24.68 -7.22 -22.85
CA ASP A 364 -23.97 -6.43 -23.86
C ASP A 364 -22.48 -6.39 -23.58
N ILE A 365 -22.13 -6.25 -22.26
CA ILE A 365 -20.77 -6.13 -21.80
C ILE A 365 -20.50 -7.15 -20.71
N ILE A 366 -19.42 -7.89 -20.86
CA ILE A 366 -19.00 -8.93 -19.92
C ILE A 366 -17.64 -8.58 -19.33
N MET A 367 -17.52 -8.61 -18.01
CA MET A 367 -16.20 -8.54 -17.37
C MET A 367 -15.88 -9.88 -16.70
N VAL A 368 -14.76 -10.48 -17.11
CA VAL A 368 -14.18 -11.68 -16.49
C VAL A 368 -12.98 -11.24 -15.67
N GLY A 369 -13.03 -11.43 -14.38
CA GLY A 369 -12.00 -10.96 -13.43
C GLY A 369 -10.59 -11.35 -13.87
N GLU A 370 -10.40 -12.60 -14.26
CA GLU A 370 -9.16 -13.07 -14.87
C GLU A 370 -9.35 -14.36 -15.67
N ILE A 371 -8.46 -14.59 -16.63
CA ILE A 371 -8.37 -15.84 -17.39
C ILE A 371 -7.22 -16.67 -16.85
N ARG A 372 -7.54 -17.85 -16.27
CA ARG A 372 -6.55 -18.77 -15.70
C ARG A 372 -6.37 -20.04 -16.54
N ASP A 373 -7.42 -20.46 -17.24
CA ASP A 373 -7.53 -21.77 -17.90
C ASP A 373 -8.06 -21.63 -19.34
N SER A 374 -7.91 -22.70 -20.11
CA SER A 374 -8.29 -22.77 -21.53
C SER A 374 -9.81 -22.64 -21.74
N GLU A 375 -10.62 -23.23 -20.87
CA GLU A 375 -12.07 -23.18 -20.99
C GLU A 375 -12.61 -21.75 -20.87
N THR A 376 -12.11 -21.02 -19.87
CA THR A 376 -12.47 -19.60 -19.68
C THR A 376 -11.98 -18.76 -20.86
N ALA A 377 -10.73 -19.00 -21.35
CA ALA A 377 -10.16 -18.27 -22.48
C ALA A 377 -10.96 -18.46 -23.76
N GLU A 378 -11.25 -19.71 -24.14
CA GLU A 378 -12.02 -20.02 -25.34
C GLU A 378 -13.43 -19.44 -25.29
N THR A 379 -14.08 -19.55 -24.13
CA THR A 379 -15.44 -19.01 -23.95
C THR A 379 -15.45 -17.49 -24.05
N ALA A 380 -14.47 -16.81 -23.47
CA ALA A 380 -14.33 -15.35 -23.53
C ALA A 380 -14.05 -14.85 -24.95
N VAL A 381 -13.14 -15.53 -25.68
CA VAL A 381 -12.86 -15.20 -27.10
C VAL A 381 -14.10 -15.38 -27.95
N ARG A 382 -14.85 -16.48 -27.82
CA ARG A 382 -16.10 -16.71 -28.57
C ARG A 382 -17.15 -15.66 -28.23
N ALA A 383 -17.31 -15.28 -26.96
CA ALA A 383 -18.22 -14.22 -26.55
C ALA A 383 -17.89 -12.89 -27.26
N ALA A 384 -16.60 -12.54 -27.32
CA ALA A 384 -16.12 -11.33 -27.99
C ALA A 384 -16.37 -11.34 -29.51
N LEU A 385 -16.43 -12.51 -30.14
CA LEU A 385 -16.73 -12.66 -31.57
C LEU A 385 -18.24 -12.71 -31.87
N THR A 386 -19.06 -12.93 -30.84
CA THR A 386 -20.52 -13.15 -31.01
C THR A 386 -21.37 -11.99 -30.48
N GLY A 387 -20.86 -10.77 -30.51
CA GLY A 387 -21.63 -9.57 -30.24
C GLY A 387 -21.47 -8.99 -28.83
N HIS A 388 -20.46 -9.39 -28.08
CA HIS A 388 -20.25 -8.86 -26.73
C HIS A 388 -18.91 -8.12 -26.57
N LEU A 389 -18.89 -7.02 -25.85
CA LEU A 389 -17.65 -6.38 -25.43
C LEU A 389 -17.14 -7.09 -24.15
N VAL A 390 -15.98 -7.75 -24.24
CA VAL A 390 -15.39 -8.52 -23.15
C VAL A 390 -14.18 -7.79 -22.56
N LEU A 391 -14.21 -7.50 -21.27
CA LEU A 391 -13.08 -6.96 -20.51
C LEU A 391 -12.54 -8.05 -19.59
N THR A 392 -11.23 -8.26 -19.60
CA THR A 392 -10.63 -9.31 -18.74
C THR A 392 -9.22 -8.96 -18.30
N THR A 393 -8.67 -9.76 -17.37
CA THR A 393 -7.27 -9.59 -16.95
C THR A 393 -6.42 -10.83 -17.19
N LEU A 394 -5.13 -10.59 -17.39
CA LEU A 394 -4.06 -11.58 -17.38
C LEU A 394 -2.90 -11.12 -16.52
N HIS A 395 -2.02 -12.06 -16.15
CA HIS A 395 -0.81 -11.75 -15.40
C HIS A 395 0.42 -11.90 -16.28
N THR A 396 0.82 -10.82 -16.97
CA THR A 396 2.07 -10.72 -17.73
C THR A 396 2.84 -9.47 -17.34
N ASN A 397 4.10 -9.39 -17.73
CA ASN A 397 4.97 -8.28 -17.36
C ASN A 397 4.77 -7.03 -18.23
N ASP A 398 4.30 -7.19 -19.45
CA ASP A 398 4.07 -6.13 -20.44
C ASP A 398 2.93 -6.55 -21.41
N ALA A 399 2.49 -5.63 -22.26
CA ALA A 399 1.41 -5.88 -23.22
C ALA A 399 1.77 -6.93 -24.26
N ILE A 400 3.02 -6.94 -24.73
CA ILE A 400 3.50 -7.91 -25.73
C ILE A 400 3.45 -9.34 -25.17
N GLY A 401 3.73 -9.51 -23.88
CA GLY A 401 3.72 -10.81 -23.20
C GLY A 401 2.34 -11.47 -23.10
N VAL A 402 1.26 -10.73 -23.35
CA VAL A 402 -0.11 -11.28 -23.38
C VAL A 402 -0.28 -12.26 -24.53
N ILE A 403 0.30 -11.95 -25.69
CA ILE A 403 0.13 -12.78 -26.90
C ILE A 403 0.65 -14.21 -26.72
N PRO A 404 1.92 -14.43 -26.35
CA PRO A 404 2.39 -15.79 -26.07
C PRO A 404 1.63 -16.45 -24.93
N ARG A 405 1.23 -15.67 -23.90
CA ARG A 405 0.47 -16.21 -22.76
C ARG A 405 -0.89 -16.75 -23.19
N LEU A 406 -1.62 -16.05 -24.08
CA LEU A 406 -2.88 -16.55 -24.64
C LEU A 406 -2.66 -17.83 -25.47
N LYS A 407 -1.62 -17.86 -26.31
CA LYS A 407 -1.26 -19.06 -27.06
C LYS A 407 -0.97 -20.26 -26.16
N ASP A 408 -0.28 -20.03 -25.03
CA ASP A 408 0.03 -21.08 -24.05
C ASP A 408 -1.22 -21.57 -23.30
N ILE A 409 -2.21 -20.72 -23.07
CA ILE A 409 -3.48 -21.09 -22.43
C ILE A 409 -4.33 -21.96 -23.35
N GLY A 410 -4.27 -21.77 -24.69
CA GLY A 410 -4.81 -22.71 -25.65
C GLY A 410 -5.83 -22.22 -26.66
N PRO A 411 -6.44 -20.99 -26.56
CA PRO A 411 -7.38 -20.56 -27.58
C PRO A 411 -6.70 -20.42 -28.95
N ASP A 412 -7.47 -20.69 -29.99
CA ASP A 412 -6.99 -20.61 -31.39
C ASP A 412 -6.47 -19.21 -31.70
N PRO A 413 -5.23 -19.07 -32.24
CA PRO A 413 -4.63 -17.76 -32.53
C PRO A 413 -5.42 -16.92 -33.54
N GLY A 414 -6.12 -17.57 -34.50
CA GLY A 414 -6.97 -16.87 -35.44
C GLY A 414 -8.17 -16.22 -34.76
N LEU A 415 -8.87 -16.99 -33.92
CA LEU A 415 -9.98 -16.44 -33.14
C LEU A 415 -9.53 -15.33 -32.19
N VAL A 416 -8.34 -15.47 -31.56
CA VAL A 416 -7.76 -14.43 -30.71
C VAL A 416 -7.48 -13.16 -31.51
N SER A 417 -6.88 -13.30 -32.72
CA SER A 417 -6.55 -12.14 -33.58
C SER A 417 -7.77 -11.33 -33.96
N ASP A 418 -8.89 -12.01 -34.23
CA ASP A 418 -10.14 -11.37 -34.65
C ASP A 418 -10.91 -10.76 -33.46
N ALA A 419 -10.87 -11.40 -32.31
CA ALA A 419 -11.57 -10.95 -31.11
C ALA A 419 -10.90 -9.74 -30.43
N LEU A 420 -9.54 -9.67 -30.47
CA LEU A 420 -8.78 -8.74 -29.64
C LEU A 420 -8.80 -7.32 -30.22
N LEU A 421 -9.29 -6.34 -29.44
CA LEU A 421 -9.24 -4.90 -29.74
C LEU A 421 -7.91 -4.30 -29.27
N GLY A 422 -7.50 -4.65 -28.07
CA GLY A 422 -6.28 -4.12 -27.51
C GLY A 422 -5.90 -4.65 -26.14
N ILE A 423 -4.69 -4.29 -25.72
CA ILE A 423 -4.09 -4.71 -24.46
C ILE A 423 -3.61 -3.48 -23.69
N VAL A 424 -4.00 -3.39 -22.43
CA VAL A 424 -3.58 -2.35 -21.49
C VAL A 424 -2.68 -2.99 -20.45
N ALA A 425 -1.39 -2.73 -20.50
CA ALA A 425 -0.49 -3.12 -19.42
C ALA A 425 -0.28 -1.94 -18.47
N GLN A 426 -0.31 -2.21 -17.16
CA GLN A 426 -0.35 -1.16 -16.14
C GLN A 426 0.61 -1.43 -14.97
N ARG A 427 1.29 -0.38 -14.54
CA ARG A 427 2.13 -0.32 -13.34
C ARG A 427 1.81 0.94 -12.56
N LEU A 428 1.98 0.92 -11.23
CA LEU A 428 1.85 2.10 -10.39
C LEU A 428 3.22 2.56 -9.93
N VAL A 429 3.54 3.83 -10.19
CA VAL A 429 4.70 4.55 -9.66
C VAL A 429 4.24 5.53 -8.59
N ARG A 430 5.09 5.82 -7.61
CA ARG A 430 4.80 6.83 -6.60
C ARG A 430 4.94 8.22 -7.21
N LYS A 431 4.02 9.11 -6.82
CA LYS A 431 4.07 10.54 -7.20
C LYS A 431 5.04 11.29 -6.32
N VAL A 432 5.82 12.17 -6.91
CA VAL A 432 6.63 13.13 -6.15
C VAL A 432 5.72 13.96 -5.24
N CYS A 433 6.10 14.10 -3.98
CA CYS A 433 5.33 14.87 -3.02
C CYS A 433 5.31 16.35 -3.39
N THR A 434 4.13 16.90 -3.60
CA THR A 434 3.95 18.31 -4.01
C THR A 434 4.43 19.32 -2.96
N HIS A 435 4.44 18.92 -1.66
CA HIS A 435 4.83 19.79 -0.54
C HIS A 435 6.35 19.96 -0.41
N CYS A 436 7.13 19.01 -0.93
CA CYS A 436 8.59 19.06 -0.81
C CYS A 436 9.32 18.79 -2.14
N ALA A 437 8.61 18.92 -3.26
CA ALA A 437 9.17 18.75 -4.59
C ALA A 437 10.12 19.91 -4.93
N GLU A 438 11.35 19.56 -5.33
CA GLU A 438 12.36 20.50 -5.81
C GLU A 438 12.81 20.10 -7.21
N PRO A 439 13.15 21.06 -8.08
CA PRO A 439 13.79 20.76 -9.36
C PRO A 439 15.10 20.00 -9.14
N TYR A 440 15.37 18.98 -9.96
CA TYR A 440 16.66 18.32 -9.95
C TYR A 440 17.17 18.05 -11.37
N LEU A 441 18.48 17.99 -11.53
CA LEU A 441 19.11 17.62 -12.78
C LEU A 441 19.39 16.12 -12.81
N PRO A 442 18.92 15.38 -13.83
CA PRO A 442 19.24 13.98 -13.98
C PRO A 442 20.74 13.76 -14.17
N THR A 443 21.26 12.65 -13.66
CA THR A 443 22.63 12.25 -13.89
C THR A 443 22.82 11.71 -15.32
N LEU A 444 24.05 11.68 -15.82
CA LEU A 444 24.35 11.04 -17.11
C LEU A 444 23.96 9.56 -17.14
N SER A 445 24.02 8.89 -15.98
CA SER A 445 23.55 7.52 -15.81
C SER A 445 22.04 7.40 -15.98
N ASP A 446 21.28 8.34 -15.42
CA ASP A 446 19.81 8.37 -15.56
C ASP A 446 19.39 8.59 -17.01
N LEU A 447 20.05 9.55 -17.69
CA LEU A 447 19.77 9.82 -19.10
C LEU A 447 20.09 8.60 -19.98
N LYS A 448 21.25 7.97 -19.76
CA LYS A 448 21.63 6.74 -20.48
C LYS A 448 20.62 5.62 -20.23
N LEU A 449 20.15 5.45 -18.99
CA LEU A 449 19.14 4.44 -18.65
C LEU A 449 17.83 4.65 -19.41
N LEU A 450 17.42 5.90 -19.57
CA LEU A 450 16.19 6.27 -20.28
C LEU A 450 16.36 6.36 -21.80
N GLY A 451 17.60 6.26 -22.32
CA GLY A 451 17.92 6.45 -23.74
C GLY A 451 17.78 7.89 -24.21
N LEU A 452 17.88 8.86 -23.30
CA LEU A 452 17.76 10.29 -23.59
C LEU A 452 19.12 10.96 -23.77
N LYS A 453 19.19 11.92 -24.67
CA LYS A 453 20.36 12.82 -24.81
C LYS A 453 20.26 13.95 -23.79
N ARG A 454 21.40 14.56 -23.47
CA ARG A 454 21.49 15.64 -22.49
C ARG A 454 20.64 16.87 -22.87
N GLU A 455 20.50 17.13 -24.16
CA GLU A 455 19.72 18.23 -24.73
C GLU A 455 18.19 18.01 -24.58
N GLU A 456 17.76 16.76 -24.47
CA GLU A 456 16.36 16.36 -24.31
C GLU A 456 15.90 16.42 -22.84
N ALA A 457 16.84 16.54 -21.92
CA ALA A 457 16.55 16.71 -20.49
C ALA A 457 16.14 18.15 -20.20
N ASN A 458 14.83 18.44 -20.25
CA ASN A 458 14.33 19.74 -19.81
C ASN A 458 14.54 19.93 -18.30
N PRO A 459 15.49 20.76 -17.83
CA PRO A 459 15.83 20.89 -16.42
C PRO A 459 14.69 21.45 -15.56
N HIS A 460 13.68 22.06 -16.18
CA HIS A 460 12.56 22.68 -15.46
C HIS A 460 11.40 21.71 -15.19
N GLY A 461 11.34 20.56 -15.86
CA GLY A 461 10.27 19.57 -15.69
C GLY A 461 10.56 18.52 -14.60
N TRP A 462 11.81 18.19 -14.38
CA TRP A 462 12.21 17.11 -13.49
C TRP A 462 12.15 17.53 -12.02
N ARG A 463 11.47 16.75 -11.20
CA ARG A 463 11.30 17.03 -9.76
C ARG A 463 11.63 15.82 -8.91
N LYS A 464 12.16 16.08 -7.70
CA LYS A 464 12.41 15.09 -6.66
C LYS A 464 11.94 15.64 -5.31
N GLY A 465 11.28 14.83 -4.51
CA GLY A 465 10.91 15.21 -3.16
C GLY A 465 12.10 15.05 -2.21
N LYS A 466 12.39 16.09 -1.40
CA LYS A 466 13.46 16.03 -0.38
C LYS A 466 13.03 15.30 0.92
N GLY A 467 11.74 15.03 1.06
CA GLY A 467 11.16 14.49 2.29
C GLY A 467 10.54 15.60 3.15
N CYS A 468 9.37 15.34 3.72
CA CYS A 468 8.69 16.23 4.67
C CYS A 468 7.67 15.42 5.50
N ALA A 469 7.10 16.01 6.55
CA ALA A 469 6.10 15.35 7.39
C ALA A 469 4.86 14.85 6.60
N HIS A 470 4.45 15.59 5.54
CA HIS A 470 3.30 15.18 4.71
C HIS A 470 3.54 13.87 3.95
N CYS A 471 4.75 13.59 3.51
CA CYS A 471 5.11 12.38 2.78
C CYS A 471 5.86 11.36 3.66
N PHE A 472 5.88 11.54 4.98
CA PHE A 472 6.62 10.69 5.92
C PHE A 472 8.09 10.55 5.53
N GLN A 473 8.74 11.66 5.21
CA GLN A 473 10.14 11.81 4.79
C GLN A 473 10.52 11.06 3.50
N SER A 474 9.57 10.43 2.80
CA SER A 474 9.86 9.61 1.62
C SER A 474 10.12 10.41 0.35
N GLY A 475 9.73 11.66 0.29
CA GLY A 475 9.71 12.44 -0.94
C GLY A 475 8.56 12.12 -1.89
N TYR A 476 7.70 11.12 -1.57
CA TYR A 476 6.59 10.67 -2.42
C TYR A 476 5.26 10.70 -1.67
N SER A 477 4.17 11.01 -2.39
CA SER A 477 2.81 11.03 -1.85
C SER A 477 1.78 10.67 -2.91
N GLY A 478 1.15 9.49 -2.76
CA GLY A 478 0.20 8.93 -3.71
C GLY A 478 0.88 8.18 -4.84
N ARG A 479 0.06 7.63 -5.74
CA ARG A 479 0.51 6.80 -6.86
C ARG A 479 -0.07 7.30 -8.16
N GLU A 480 0.60 7.00 -9.26
CA GLU A 480 0.22 7.34 -10.63
C GLU A 480 0.37 6.10 -11.51
N ALA A 481 -0.52 5.89 -12.46
CA ALA A 481 -0.38 4.79 -13.39
C ALA A 481 0.58 5.14 -14.52
N VAL A 482 1.47 4.20 -14.83
CA VAL A 482 2.21 4.15 -16.09
C VAL A 482 1.55 3.08 -16.93
N ILE A 483 1.11 3.43 -18.12
CA ILE A 483 0.31 2.60 -19.00
C ILE A 483 1.05 2.35 -20.31
N GLU A 484 1.16 1.08 -20.69
CA GLU A 484 1.59 0.63 -22.00
C GLU A 484 0.34 0.13 -22.72
N LEU A 485 0.04 0.69 -23.89
CA LEU A 485 -1.15 0.35 -24.64
C LEU A 485 -0.78 -0.25 -25.99
N LEU A 486 -1.19 -1.49 -26.24
CA LEU A 486 -1.01 -2.17 -27.53
C LEU A 486 -2.35 -2.20 -28.27
N ASN A 487 -2.47 -1.37 -29.30
CA ASN A 487 -3.61 -1.42 -30.22
C ASN A 487 -3.44 -2.57 -31.21
N ILE A 488 -4.50 -3.30 -31.49
CA ILE A 488 -4.49 -4.45 -32.40
C ILE A 488 -4.97 -3.99 -33.78
N ASP A 489 -4.02 -3.47 -34.57
CA ASP A 489 -4.24 -3.15 -35.98
C ASP A 489 -4.09 -4.40 -36.87
N ASP A 490 -4.38 -4.24 -38.17
CA ASP A 490 -4.35 -5.36 -39.13
C ASP A 490 -2.99 -6.07 -39.16
N ARG A 491 -1.89 -5.33 -39.02
CA ARG A 491 -0.55 -5.91 -39.02
C ARG A 491 -0.27 -6.69 -37.74
N VAL A 492 -0.74 -6.20 -36.61
CA VAL A 492 -0.64 -6.94 -35.34
C VAL A 492 -1.51 -8.20 -35.39
N ARG A 493 -2.70 -8.17 -36.03
CA ARG A 493 -3.55 -9.34 -36.23
C ARG A 493 -2.85 -10.43 -37.03
N GLU A 494 -2.24 -10.08 -38.17
CA GLU A 494 -1.46 -11.00 -38.99
C GLU A 494 -0.31 -11.65 -38.14
N ILE A 495 0.40 -10.84 -37.36
CA ILE A 495 1.50 -11.34 -36.53
C ILE A 495 0.98 -12.23 -35.38
N ILE A 496 -0.19 -11.96 -34.82
CA ILE A 496 -0.81 -12.84 -33.81
C ILE A 496 -1.16 -14.18 -34.43
N TYR A 497 -1.69 -14.18 -35.65
CA TYR A 497 -2.11 -15.38 -36.35
C TYR A 497 -0.90 -16.24 -36.77
N GLU A 498 0.00 -15.74 -37.60
CA GLU A 498 1.07 -16.52 -38.21
C GLU A 498 2.48 -16.14 -37.76
N GLY A 499 2.63 -15.03 -37.07
CA GLY A 499 3.93 -14.47 -36.77
C GLY A 499 4.53 -14.88 -35.44
N THR A 500 5.68 -14.29 -35.18
CA THR A 500 6.47 -14.48 -33.96
C THR A 500 6.48 -13.22 -33.10
N VAL A 501 6.74 -13.39 -31.79
CA VAL A 501 6.92 -12.26 -30.85
C VAL A 501 8.05 -11.33 -31.29
N THR A 502 9.08 -11.87 -31.98
CA THR A 502 10.19 -11.06 -32.51
C THR A 502 9.73 -10.15 -33.65
N GLN A 503 8.86 -10.63 -34.54
CA GLN A 503 8.26 -9.81 -35.59
C GLN A 503 7.36 -8.73 -35.00
N LEU A 504 6.54 -9.06 -33.99
CA LEU A 504 5.73 -8.09 -33.26
C LEU A 504 6.60 -6.97 -32.66
N ARG A 505 7.66 -7.33 -31.97
CA ARG A 505 8.59 -6.34 -31.38
C ARG A 505 9.22 -5.43 -32.42
N ARG A 506 9.63 -5.98 -33.58
CA ARG A 506 10.20 -5.20 -34.68
C ARG A 506 9.17 -4.20 -35.22
N TYR A 507 7.96 -4.66 -35.52
CA TYR A 507 6.89 -3.80 -36.00
C TYR A 507 6.56 -2.68 -35.00
N LEU A 508 6.39 -3.01 -33.73
CA LEU A 508 6.10 -2.02 -32.68
C LEU A 508 7.22 -0.99 -32.50
N HIS A 509 8.47 -1.39 -32.74
CA HIS A 509 9.59 -0.45 -32.75
C HIS A 509 9.54 0.48 -33.96
N GLU A 510 9.19 -0.02 -35.14
CA GLU A 510 9.05 0.76 -36.38
C GLU A 510 7.95 1.85 -36.25
N ILE A 511 6.83 1.52 -35.63
CA ILE A 511 5.71 2.48 -35.43
C ILE A 511 5.87 3.34 -34.17
N GLN A 512 6.98 3.21 -33.43
CA GLN A 512 7.24 3.93 -32.16
C GLN A 512 6.05 3.86 -31.19
N TYR A 513 5.57 2.64 -30.91
CA TYR A 513 4.41 2.47 -30.05
C TYR A 513 4.67 2.94 -28.60
N ASP A 514 3.59 3.30 -27.89
CA ASP A 514 3.62 3.84 -26.54
C ASP A 514 3.99 2.76 -25.50
N SER A 515 5.27 2.46 -25.38
CA SER A 515 5.79 1.50 -24.42
C SER A 515 5.77 2.03 -22.97
N PHE A 516 5.92 1.13 -21.99
CA PHE A 516 6.09 1.51 -20.59
C PHE A 516 7.17 2.57 -20.37
N LEU A 517 8.29 2.46 -21.07
CA LEU A 517 9.39 3.40 -20.90
C LEU A 517 9.03 4.80 -21.43
N MET A 518 8.37 4.89 -22.58
CA MET A 518 7.91 6.15 -23.15
C MET A 518 6.88 6.83 -22.23
N ALA A 519 5.90 6.07 -21.73
CA ALA A 519 4.92 6.56 -20.77
C ALA A 519 5.59 7.02 -19.45
N ALA A 520 6.59 6.30 -18.96
CA ALA A 520 7.33 6.67 -17.77
C ALA A 520 8.16 7.94 -17.96
N ILE A 521 8.85 8.10 -19.12
CA ILE A 521 9.60 9.29 -19.47
C ILE A 521 8.67 10.51 -19.46
N ALA A 522 7.49 10.41 -20.07
CA ALA A 522 6.51 11.50 -20.06
C ALA A 522 6.12 11.91 -18.62
N LYS A 523 5.91 10.94 -17.71
CA LYS A 523 5.60 11.23 -16.30
C LYS A 523 6.79 11.84 -15.54
N ILE A 524 8.02 11.43 -15.84
CA ILE A 524 9.24 12.01 -15.26
C ILE A 524 9.42 13.44 -15.72
N THR A 525 9.27 13.71 -17.01
CA THR A 525 9.43 15.06 -17.59
C THR A 525 8.36 16.04 -17.12
N GLN A 526 7.21 15.55 -16.72
CA GLN A 526 6.14 16.32 -16.06
C GLN A 526 6.41 16.53 -14.55
N GLY A 527 7.46 15.94 -14.00
CA GLY A 527 7.77 16.03 -12.57
C GLY A 527 6.85 15.22 -11.66
N LEU A 528 6.06 14.28 -12.23
CA LEU A 528 5.12 13.45 -11.48
C LEU A 528 5.80 12.31 -10.73
N THR A 529 6.91 11.79 -11.27
CA THR A 529 7.69 10.71 -10.66
C THR A 529 9.18 10.89 -10.93
N THR A 530 10.02 9.96 -10.48
CA THR A 530 11.48 10.03 -10.63
C THR A 530 12.03 8.85 -11.40
N VAL A 531 13.26 8.98 -11.93
CA VAL A 531 13.99 7.87 -12.59
C VAL A 531 14.18 6.68 -11.64
N GLU A 532 14.52 6.98 -10.39
CA GLU A 532 14.72 5.99 -9.33
C GLU A 532 13.46 5.13 -9.10
N GLU A 533 12.30 5.77 -9.03
CA GLU A 533 11.02 5.09 -8.86
C GLU A 533 10.65 4.26 -10.09
N VAL A 534 10.83 4.81 -11.28
CA VAL A 534 10.59 4.10 -12.55
C VAL A 534 11.48 2.87 -12.66
N ARG A 535 12.78 2.98 -12.30
CA ARG A 535 13.72 1.84 -12.27
C ARG A 535 13.30 0.76 -11.28
N ARG A 536 12.69 1.15 -10.15
CA ARG A 536 12.18 0.20 -9.15
C ARG A 536 10.97 -0.60 -9.64
N VAL A 537 10.11 0.02 -10.46
CA VAL A 537 8.79 -0.52 -10.83
C VAL A 537 8.79 -1.22 -12.18
N LEU A 538 9.46 -0.65 -13.19
CA LEU A 538 9.47 -1.24 -14.53
C LEU A 538 10.40 -2.44 -14.63
N PRO A 539 10.04 -3.45 -15.45
CA PRO A 539 10.90 -4.59 -15.69
C PRO A 539 12.18 -4.17 -16.43
N HIS A 540 13.29 -4.83 -16.15
CA HIS A 540 14.58 -4.55 -16.79
C HIS A 540 14.51 -4.57 -18.32
N SER A 541 13.65 -5.43 -18.88
CA SER A 541 13.41 -5.53 -20.31
C SER A 541 12.83 -4.25 -20.95
N ALA A 542 12.16 -3.40 -20.16
CA ALA A 542 11.64 -2.13 -20.67
C ALA A 542 12.77 -1.16 -21.04
N PHE A 543 13.87 -1.17 -20.28
CA PHE A 543 15.05 -0.32 -20.52
C PHE A 543 15.97 -0.86 -21.61
N ALA A 544 16.14 -2.18 -21.72
CA ALA A 544 17.02 -2.81 -22.70
C ALA A 544 16.55 -2.59 -24.14
N ARG A 545 15.26 -2.39 -24.35
CA ARG A 545 14.64 -2.25 -25.68
C ARG A 545 15.06 -0.97 -26.43
N GLN A 546 15.46 0.08 -25.75
CA GLN A 546 15.91 1.34 -26.39
C GLN A 546 17.41 1.37 -26.71
N GLN A 547 18.22 0.53 -26.08
CA GLN A 547 19.67 0.56 -26.26
C GLN A 547 20.19 -0.21 -27.48
N GLY A 548 19.30 -0.81 -28.29
CA GLY A 548 19.72 -1.55 -29.48
C GLY A 548 20.53 -2.83 -29.18
N GLU A 549 20.68 -3.20 -27.92
CA GLU A 549 21.30 -4.45 -27.51
C GLU A 549 20.34 -5.60 -27.77
N ALA A 550 20.69 -6.46 -28.74
CA ALA A 550 20.05 -7.75 -28.89
C ALA A 550 20.06 -8.43 -27.51
N LEU A 551 18.88 -8.76 -26.98
CA LEU A 551 18.79 -9.64 -25.81
C LEU A 551 19.73 -10.83 -26.03
N PRO A 552 20.64 -11.19 -25.11
CA PRO A 552 21.36 -12.43 -25.21
C PRO A 552 20.30 -13.52 -25.40
N ALA A 553 20.43 -14.29 -26.49
CA ALA A 553 19.56 -15.43 -26.75
C ALA A 553 19.53 -16.22 -25.44
N GLN A 554 18.33 -16.41 -24.87
CA GLN A 554 18.18 -17.30 -23.73
C GLN A 554 18.91 -18.56 -24.08
N ALA A 555 19.97 -18.87 -23.31
CA ALA A 555 20.69 -20.12 -23.45
C ALA A 555 19.62 -21.20 -23.41
N THR A 556 19.37 -21.81 -24.56
CA THR A 556 18.56 -23.01 -24.68
C THR A 556 19.10 -23.95 -23.63
N ARG A 557 18.28 -24.24 -22.64
CA ARG A 557 18.56 -25.27 -21.66
C ARG A 557 18.88 -26.51 -22.44
N ASN A 558 20.17 -26.87 -22.45
CA ASN A 558 20.64 -28.13 -22.96
C ASN A 558 19.77 -29.20 -22.32
N SER A 559 19.07 -29.91 -23.17
CA SER A 559 18.41 -31.16 -22.86
C SER A 559 19.37 -32.03 -22.06
N ILE A 560 19.09 -32.21 -20.79
CA ILE A 560 19.68 -33.29 -20.00
C ILE A 560 19.06 -34.55 -20.58
N ALA A 561 19.83 -35.25 -21.42
CA ALA A 561 19.51 -36.57 -21.86
C ALA A 561 19.33 -37.48 -20.62
N PRO A 562 18.33 -38.36 -20.60
CA PRO A 562 18.15 -39.27 -19.47
C PRO A 562 19.36 -40.24 -19.46
N LYS A 563 20.13 -40.23 -18.36
CA LYS A 563 21.10 -41.27 -18.08
C LYS A 563 20.35 -42.59 -17.93
N THR A 564 20.49 -43.47 -18.91
CA THR A 564 20.09 -44.87 -18.81
C THR A 564 20.88 -45.51 -17.69
N PHE A 565 20.18 -45.90 -16.64
CA PHE A 565 20.72 -46.83 -15.65
C PHE A 565 20.84 -48.19 -16.32
N GLN A 566 22.05 -48.64 -16.59
CA GLN A 566 22.34 -50.04 -16.83
C GLN A 566 22.27 -50.79 -15.50
N THR A 567 21.30 -51.66 -15.38
CA THR A 567 21.23 -52.67 -14.33
C THR A 567 22.18 -53.79 -14.64
N ASP A 568 23.33 -53.83 -13.97
CA ASP A 568 24.13 -55.03 -13.88
C ASP A 568 23.51 -55.96 -12.83
N LEU A 569 22.86 -57.03 -13.35
CA LEU A 569 22.48 -58.18 -12.60
C LEU A 569 23.69 -59.12 -12.54
N SER A 570 24.41 -59.18 -11.44
CA SER A 570 25.24 -60.32 -11.07
C SER A 570 24.74 -60.89 -9.74
N CYS A 571 24.18 -62.06 -9.88
CA CYS A 571 23.78 -63.01 -8.88
C CYS A 571 24.92 -63.31 -7.89
N ASN A 572 24.65 -63.27 -6.58
CA ASN A 572 25.24 -64.24 -5.67
C ASN A 572 24.32 -64.52 -4.47
N GLN A 573 23.96 -65.78 -4.37
CA GLN A 573 23.21 -66.41 -3.29
C GLN A 573 24.03 -66.42 -2.00
N GLN A 574 23.42 -66.24 -0.84
CA GLN A 574 23.45 -67.19 0.27
C GLN A 574 22.73 -66.60 1.51
N HIS A 575 21.71 -67.26 1.84
CA HIS A 575 20.97 -67.69 3.05
C HIS A 575 21.45 -67.22 4.46
N PRO A 576 20.61 -67.52 5.50
CA PRO A 576 19.50 -66.71 6.07
C PRO A 576 19.69 -66.49 7.60
N ILE A 577 18.57 -66.11 8.28
CA ILE A 577 18.33 -66.21 9.75
C ILE A 577 18.61 -64.90 10.52
N PHE A 578 17.67 -64.18 10.93
CA PHE A 578 16.64 -64.19 12.02
C PHE A 578 15.67 -63.02 11.81
#